data_ed0f3143b83063933c021e5f907edf83
#
_entry.id   ed0f3143b83063933c021e5f907edf83
#
_cell.length_a   1.000
_cell.length_b   1.000
_cell.length_c   1.000
_cell.angle_alpha   90.00
_cell.angle_beta   90.00
_cell.angle_gamma   90.00
#
_symmetry.space_group_name_H-M   'P 1'
#
loop_
_entity.id
_entity.type
_entity.pdbx_description
1 polymer ?
#
loop_
_entity_poly.entity_id
_entity_poly.type
_entity_poly.pdbx_seq_one_letter_code
_entity_poly.pdbx_strand_id
1 'polypeptide(L)'
;MSAAESPSPLIAVDAIADGAFAEAEVCVDGDHESAVLYRQGESVRGWLNICPHAGRRLDWAPGQFLKSREGHLVCAAHGASFSLEDGECVAGPCKGDALRAVALQLRDGQVYLA
;
A
#
# COMPACT_ATOMS: atom_id res chain seq x y z
N MET A 1 -10.46 22.62 18.29
CA MET A 1 -10.30 22.55 17.77
C MET A 1 -9.84 22.23 17.16
N SER A 2 -9.93 22.18 17.03
CA SER A 2 -9.41 21.53 16.45
C SER A 2 -8.64 21.76 15.36
N ALA A 3 -7.99 22.76 15.31
CA ALA A 3 -6.97 23.04 14.35
C ALA A 3 -6.14 21.84 14.12
N ALA A 4 -6.15 21.04 15.07
CA ALA A 4 -5.49 19.76 14.98
C ALA A 4 -6.08 18.90 13.87
N GLU A 5 -7.17 19.34 13.29
CA GLU A 5 -7.82 18.58 12.26
C GLU A 5 -7.09 18.57 10.94
N SER A 6 -6.10 19.42 10.76
CA SER A 6 -5.31 19.38 9.53
C SER A 6 -4.63 18.02 9.42
N PRO A 7 -4.84 17.28 8.32
CA PRO A 7 -4.20 15.98 8.20
C PRO A 7 -2.69 16.13 8.10
N SER A 8 -1.99 15.21 8.73
CA SER A 8 -0.53 15.12 8.58
C SER A 8 -0.19 14.29 7.36
N PRO A 9 0.87 14.63 6.64
CA PRO A 9 1.29 13.79 5.52
C PRO A 9 1.75 12.42 6.01
N LEU A 10 1.45 11.40 5.22
CA LEU A 10 1.93 10.05 5.52
C LEU A 10 3.41 9.92 5.19
N ILE A 11 3.80 10.47 4.04
CA ILE A 11 5.16 10.36 3.55
C ILE A 11 5.32 11.37 2.40
N ALA A 12 6.55 11.82 2.17
CA ALA A 12 6.84 12.61 0.98
C ALA A 12 6.93 11.70 -0.23
N VAL A 13 6.44 12.14 -1.38
CA VAL A 13 6.54 11.35 -2.61
C VAL A 13 8.00 11.02 -2.92
N ASP A 14 8.89 12.01 -2.72
CA ASP A 14 10.31 11.83 -3.01
C ASP A 14 11.00 10.84 -2.07
N ALA A 15 10.37 10.48 -0.97
CA ALA A 15 10.91 9.47 -0.06
C ALA A 15 10.70 8.06 -0.62
N ILE A 16 9.88 7.91 -1.66
CA ILE A 16 9.65 6.63 -2.31
C ILE A 16 10.30 6.71 -3.69
N ALA A 17 11.23 5.80 -3.99
CA ALA A 17 11.81 5.76 -5.32
C ALA A 17 10.73 5.40 -6.34
N ASP A 18 10.87 5.90 -7.57
CA ASP A 18 9.93 5.56 -8.65
C ASP A 18 9.92 4.05 -8.85
N GLY A 19 8.73 3.46 -8.84
CA GLY A 19 8.58 2.02 -8.99
C GLY A 19 8.82 1.23 -7.71
N ALA A 20 8.98 1.91 -6.57
CA ALA A 20 9.26 1.26 -5.29
C ALA A 20 8.06 1.33 -4.36
N PHE A 21 8.19 0.60 -3.25
CA PHE A 21 7.17 0.54 -2.21
C PHE A 21 7.64 1.24 -0.95
N ALA A 22 6.68 1.64 -0.12
CA ALA A 22 6.96 2.11 1.22
C ALA A 22 5.81 1.66 2.13
N GLU A 23 6.10 1.56 3.42
CA GLU A 23 5.07 1.31 4.42
C GLU A 23 4.68 2.63 5.06
N ALA A 24 3.37 2.78 5.33
CA ALA A 24 2.89 3.92 6.08
C ALA A 24 1.80 3.44 7.03
N GLU A 25 1.64 4.15 8.14
CA GLU A 25 0.54 3.88 9.05
C GLU A 25 -0.63 4.78 8.66
N VAL A 26 -1.80 4.18 8.52
CA VAL A 26 -3.02 4.91 8.15
C VAL A 26 -4.10 4.61 9.19
N CYS A 27 -5.06 5.50 9.29
CA CYS A 27 -6.22 5.29 10.16
C CYS A 27 -7.42 5.00 9.27
N VAL A 28 -7.97 3.81 9.39
CA VAL A 28 -9.11 3.36 8.59
C VAL A 28 -10.19 2.86 9.54
N ASP A 29 -11.37 3.45 9.45
CA ASP A 29 -12.51 3.09 10.31
C ASP A 29 -12.16 3.14 11.80
N GLY A 30 -11.31 4.11 12.18
CA GLY A 30 -10.92 4.30 13.56
C GLY A 30 -9.75 3.45 14.02
N ASP A 31 -9.25 2.56 13.18
CA ASP A 31 -8.15 1.68 13.54
C ASP A 31 -6.87 2.09 12.81
N HIS A 32 -5.74 1.97 13.51
CA HIS A 32 -4.43 2.18 12.91
C HIS A 32 -4.02 0.92 12.17
N GLU A 33 -3.72 1.07 10.89
CA GLU A 33 -3.35 -0.06 10.05
C GLU A 33 -2.08 0.25 9.29
N SER A 34 -1.31 -0.80 8.97
CA SER A 34 -0.19 -0.67 8.06
C SER A 34 -0.70 -0.66 6.63
N ALA A 35 -0.16 0.23 5.81
CA ALA A 35 -0.49 0.31 4.39
C ALA A 35 0.77 0.16 3.56
N VAL A 36 0.64 -0.48 2.40
CA VAL A 36 1.69 -0.51 1.40
C VAL A 36 1.40 0.60 0.40
N LEU A 37 2.38 1.45 0.15
CA LEU A 37 2.30 2.52 -0.84
C LEU A 37 3.20 2.17 -2.01
N TYR A 38 2.74 2.43 -3.22
CA TYR A 38 3.49 2.18 -4.43
C TYR A 38 3.56 3.45 -5.25
N ARG A 39 4.78 3.90 -5.55
CA ARG A 39 4.97 5.09 -6.38
C ARG A 39 5.19 4.69 -7.84
N GLN A 40 4.47 5.36 -8.73
CA GLN A 40 4.68 5.22 -10.17
C GLN A 40 4.69 6.64 -10.75
N GLY A 41 5.88 7.14 -11.08
CA GLY A 41 6.03 8.52 -11.55
C GLY A 41 5.61 9.50 -10.45
N GLU A 42 4.61 10.30 -10.72
CA GLU A 42 4.08 11.26 -9.75
C GLU A 42 2.81 10.77 -9.08
N SER A 43 2.47 9.50 -9.28
CA SER A 43 1.29 8.89 -8.67
C SER A 43 1.70 7.97 -7.54
N VAL A 44 0.88 7.90 -6.52
CA VAL A 44 1.07 6.94 -5.43
C VAL A 44 -0.27 6.25 -5.18
N ARG A 45 -0.24 4.92 -5.17
CA ARG A 45 -1.39 4.10 -4.82
C ARG A 45 -1.12 3.43 -3.49
N GLY A 46 -2.17 3.08 -2.78
CA GLY A 46 -2.03 2.43 -1.49
C GLY A 46 -3.07 1.37 -1.25
N TRP A 47 -2.67 0.36 -0.51
CA TRP A 47 -3.55 -0.73 -0.08
C TRP A 47 -3.21 -1.09 1.35
N LEU A 48 -4.15 -1.67 2.08
CA LEU A 48 -3.83 -2.21 3.39
C LEU A 48 -2.83 -3.35 3.25
N ASN A 49 -1.89 -3.40 4.18
CA ASN A 49 -0.83 -4.41 4.20
C ASN A 49 -1.36 -5.70 4.83
N ILE A 50 -2.40 -6.25 4.21
CA ILE A 50 -3.10 -7.44 4.67
C ILE A 50 -3.41 -8.30 3.47
N CYS A 51 -2.86 -9.52 3.46
CA CYS A 51 -3.13 -10.47 2.40
C CYS A 51 -4.54 -11.06 2.59
N PRO A 52 -5.42 -10.96 1.59
CA PRO A 52 -6.79 -11.46 1.75
C PRO A 52 -6.87 -12.97 1.96
N HIS A 53 -5.81 -13.71 1.59
CA HIS A 53 -5.80 -15.15 1.76
C HIS A 53 -5.76 -15.56 3.23
N ALA A 54 -4.87 -14.94 4.02
CA ALA A 54 -4.64 -15.41 5.38
C ALA A 54 -4.61 -14.29 6.42
N GLY A 55 -4.91 -13.07 6.03
CA GLY A 55 -4.86 -11.93 6.94
C GLY A 55 -3.46 -11.56 7.40
N ARG A 56 -2.43 -12.09 6.74
CA ARG A 56 -1.05 -11.81 7.11
C ARG A 56 -0.55 -10.57 6.40
N ARG A 57 0.51 -9.98 6.97
CA ARG A 57 1.18 -8.86 6.30
C ARG A 57 1.78 -9.33 4.98
N LEU A 58 1.86 -8.42 4.03
CA LEU A 58 2.43 -8.71 2.71
C LEU A 58 3.95 -8.67 2.72
N ASP A 59 4.54 -7.84 3.59
CA ASP A 59 5.98 -7.65 3.63
C ASP A 59 6.68 -8.85 4.29
N TRP A 60 7.93 -9.09 3.86
CA TRP A 60 8.75 -10.15 4.46
C TRP A 60 9.49 -9.65 5.71
N ALA A 61 9.57 -8.34 5.87
CA ALA A 61 10.08 -7.67 7.06
C ALA A 61 9.44 -6.27 7.05
N PRO A 62 9.40 -5.55 8.17
CA PRO A 62 8.71 -4.26 8.20
C PRO A 62 9.16 -3.33 7.08
N GLY A 63 8.21 -2.94 6.23
CA GLY A 63 8.45 -2.05 5.11
C GLY A 63 9.13 -2.67 3.91
N GLN A 64 9.44 -3.96 3.94
CA GLN A 64 10.16 -4.64 2.86
C GLN A 64 9.21 -5.49 2.05
N PHE A 65 8.93 -5.07 0.83
CA PHE A 65 7.95 -5.71 -0.04
C PHE A 65 8.63 -6.34 -1.24
N LEU A 66 8.01 -7.38 -1.80
CA LEU A 66 8.53 -8.11 -2.97
C LEU A 66 7.78 -7.66 -4.21
N LYS A 67 8.52 -7.46 -5.29
CA LYS A 67 7.94 -7.15 -6.60
C LYS A 67 8.42 -8.20 -7.60
N SER A 68 7.48 -8.81 -8.31
CA SER A 68 7.80 -9.83 -9.29
C SER A 68 8.34 -9.22 -10.58
N ARG A 69 8.89 -10.07 -11.45
CA ARG A 69 9.35 -9.63 -12.76
C ARG A 69 8.24 -9.00 -13.58
N GLU A 70 7.02 -9.51 -13.42
CA GLU A 70 5.85 -9.00 -14.14
C GLU A 70 5.36 -7.67 -13.58
N GLY A 71 5.94 -7.21 -12.47
CA GLY A 71 5.55 -5.95 -11.88
C GLY A 71 4.38 -6.07 -10.92
N HIS A 72 4.23 -7.22 -10.26
CA HIS A 72 3.19 -7.44 -9.28
C HIS A 72 3.74 -7.38 -7.86
N LEU A 73 2.91 -7.00 -6.90
CA LEU A 73 3.25 -7.09 -5.49
C LEU A 73 3.04 -8.54 -5.06
N VAL A 74 4.05 -9.13 -4.43
CA VAL A 74 4.01 -10.54 -4.03
C VAL A 74 3.90 -10.64 -2.52
N CYS A 75 2.91 -11.40 -2.05
CA CYS A 75 2.77 -11.70 -0.63
C CYS A 75 3.91 -12.62 -0.19
N ALA A 76 4.71 -12.18 0.77
CA ALA A 76 5.88 -12.94 1.20
C ALA A 76 5.53 -14.26 1.88
N ALA A 77 4.30 -14.38 2.41
CA ALA A 77 3.90 -15.59 3.14
C ALA A 77 3.60 -16.77 2.22
N HIS A 78 2.82 -16.56 1.16
CA HIS A 78 2.33 -17.66 0.31
C HIS A 78 2.48 -17.40 -1.18
N GLY A 79 3.16 -16.34 -1.58
CA GLY A 79 3.44 -16.10 -2.99
C GLY A 79 2.27 -15.59 -3.82
N ALA A 80 1.17 -15.18 -3.20
CA ALA A 80 0.08 -14.56 -3.95
C ALA A 80 0.58 -13.28 -4.62
N SER A 81 0.16 -13.04 -5.86
CA SER A 81 0.59 -11.87 -6.63
C SER A 81 -0.58 -10.94 -6.87
N PHE A 82 -0.34 -9.64 -6.72
CA PHE A 82 -1.37 -8.62 -6.84
C PHE A 82 -0.99 -7.58 -7.88
N SER A 83 -1.96 -7.20 -8.70
CA SER A 83 -1.78 -6.15 -9.70
C SER A 83 -1.53 -4.81 -9.00
N LEU A 84 -0.57 -4.05 -9.50
CA LEU A 84 -0.27 -2.72 -8.95
C LEU A 84 -1.16 -1.64 -9.55
N GLU A 85 -2.09 -2.00 -10.42
CA GLU A 85 -3.08 -1.07 -10.95
C GLU A 85 -4.30 -0.98 -10.04
N ASP A 86 -4.78 -2.12 -9.54
CA ASP A 86 -6.01 -2.17 -8.76
C ASP A 86 -5.95 -3.06 -7.51
N GLY A 87 -4.81 -3.73 -7.26
CA GLY A 87 -4.66 -4.58 -6.10
C GLY A 87 -5.32 -5.94 -6.23
N GLU A 88 -5.82 -6.29 -7.41
CA GLU A 88 -6.49 -7.58 -7.61
C GLU A 88 -5.48 -8.72 -7.59
N CYS A 89 -5.83 -9.82 -6.93
CA CYS A 89 -4.99 -11.00 -6.90
C CYS A 89 -5.05 -11.68 -8.26
N VAL A 90 -3.89 -11.77 -8.92
CA VAL A 90 -3.80 -12.33 -10.27
C VAL A 90 -3.22 -13.72 -10.29
N ALA A 91 -2.61 -14.16 -9.18
CA ALA A 91 -2.03 -15.50 -9.10
C ALA A 91 -1.92 -15.90 -7.64
N GLY A 92 -1.98 -17.20 -7.39
CA GLY A 92 -1.82 -17.75 -6.06
C GLY A 92 -3.14 -18.09 -5.40
N PRO A 93 -3.10 -18.42 -4.10
CA PRO A 93 -4.27 -18.98 -3.41
C PRO A 93 -5.45 -18.02 -3.26
N CYS A 94 -5.24 -16.72 -3.39
CA CYS A 94 -6.33 -15.76 -3.25
C CYS A 94 -6.83 -15.20 -4.59
N LYS A 95 -6.55 -15.91 -5.69
CA LYS A 95 -7.02 -15.46 -6.99
C LYS A 95 -8.53 -15.25 -6.97
N GLY A 96 -8.96 -14.06 -7.38
CA GLY A 96 -10.37 -13.69 -7.30
C GLY A 96 -10.65 -12.68 -6.19
N ASP A 97 -9.74 -12.55 -5.23
CA ASP A 97 -9.82 -11.54 -4.18
C ASP A 97 -8.94 -10.35 -4.54
N ALA A 98 -8.99 -9.30 -3.73
CA ALA A 98 -8.20 -8.11 -3.96
C ALA A 98 -7.73 -7.53 -2.63
N LEU A 99 -6.63 -6.79 -2.67
CA LEU A 99 -6.19 -5.99 -1.54
C LEU A 99 -7.20 -4.87 -1.33
N ARG A 100 -7.38 -4.46 -0.09
CA ARG A 100 -8.27 -3.35 0.21
C ARG A 100 -7.57 -2.03 -0.10
N ALA A 101 -8.12 -1.25 -1.01
CA ALA A 101 -7.55 0.02 -1.41
C ALA A 101 -7.65 1.05 -0.29
N VAL A 102 -6.62 1.89 -0.20
CA VAL A 102 -6.59 3.04 0.71
C VAL A 102 -6.62 4.28 -0.18
N ALA A 103 -7.62 5.12 0.01
CA ALA A 103 -7.74 6.34 -0.78
C ALA A 103 -6.67 7.34 -0.33
N LEU A 104 -5.93 7.87 -1.30
CA LEU A 104 -4.82 8.78 -1.06
C LEU A 104 -5.02 10.07 -1.83
N GLN A 105 -4.41 11.13 -1.33
CA GLN A 105 -4.45 12.44 -1.96
C GLN A 105 -3.03 13.01 -1.94
N LEU A 106 -2.57 13.50 -3.09
CA LEU A 106 -1.25 14.11 -3.21
C LEU A 106 -1.38 15.62 -3.25
N ARG A 107 -0.63 16.30 -2.40
CA ARG A 107 -0.57 17.76 -2.39
C ARG A 107 0.84 18.20 -2.04
N ASP A 108 1.38 19.10 -2.87
CA ASP A 108 2.69 19.72 -2.61
C ASP A 108 3.79 18.70 -2.35
N GLY A 109 3.78 17.61 -3.13
CA GLY A 109 4.80 16.56 -3.02
C GLY A 109 4.65 15.65 -1.83
N GLN A 110 3.51 15.70 -1.12
CA GLN A 110 3.24 14.87 0.04
C GLN A 110 2.02 14.00 -0.18
N VAL A 111 2.03 12.82 0.42
CA VAL A 111 0.93 11.87 0.35
C VAL A 111 0.08 12.00 1.61
N TYR A 112 -1.20 12.17 1.44
CA TYR A 112 -2.18 12.26 2.54
C TYR A 112 -3.21 11.17 2.39
N LEU A 113 -3.77 10.74 3.52
CA LEU A 113 -4.95 9.91 3.51
C LEU A 113 -6.14 10.78 3.07
N ALA A 114 -6.83 10.35 2.05
CA ALA A 114 -7.97 11.10 1.52
C ALA A 114 -9.23 10.93 2.38
#